data_cfccf4ebc80a4300c14af13f388152a6
#
_entry.id   cfccf4ebc80a4300c14af13f388152a6
#
_cell.length_a   1.000
_cell.length_b   1.000
_cell.length_c   1.000
_cell.angle_alpha   90.00
_cell.angle_beta   90.00
_cell.angle_gamma   90.00
#
_symmetry.space_group_name_H-M   'P 1'
#
loop_
_entity.id
_entity.type
_entity.pdbx_description
1 polymer ?
#
loop_
_entity_poly.entity_id
_entity_poly.type
_entity_poly.pdbx_seq_one_letter_code
_entity_poly.pdbx_strand_id
1 'polypeptide(L)'
;MEKIKSFTLPKLPYDYNALVPYISEEQLKLHHDKHHQAYVNGANKLLTSIDEAMKTEATLDYWVSFGYVKALAKELAFNIGGHMLHTTFWEGMAPAGKGGGGAPSGAIADVINKEFGSYEAFKKMFSAAATSTEGSGWAALAMHPCIGRPIIVQIEKHNVNVIPNFQILMALDVWEHAYYVDYKNDRAKFVEAFWNVVNWDKVNKNLSLVK
;
A
#
# COMPACT_ATOMS: atom_id res chain seq x y z
N MET A 1 26.53 -0.14 -1.31
CA MET A 1 25.29 -0.89 -1.02
C MET A 1 25.27 -2.15 -1.87
N GLU A 2 25.09 -3.29 -1.25
CA GLU A 2 24.91 -4.55 -1.94
C GLU A 2 23.61 -4.49 -2.78
N LYS A 3 23.65 -4.91 -4.05
CA LYS A 3 22.44 -4.92 -4.90
C LYS A 3 21.39 -5.84 -4.27
N ILE A 4 20.20 -5.33 -3.99
CA ILE A 4 19.05 -6.17 -3.68
C ILE A 4 18.77 -7.02 -4.91
N LYS A 5 19.07 -8.31 -4.83
CA LYS A 5 18.94 -9.23 -5.96
C LYS A 5 17.50 -9.68 -6.21
N SER A 6 16.66 -9.62 -5.20
CA SER A 6 15.24 -9.99 -5.28
C SER A 6 14.44 -9.47 -4.10
N PHE A 7 13.14 -9.27 -4.31
CA PHE A 7 12.19 -9.02 -3.24
C PHE A 7 11.75 -10.34 -2.59
N THR A 8 11.35 -10.27 -1.33
CA THR A 8 10.76 -11.40 -0.60
C THR A 8 9.43 -10.98 -0.01
N LEU A 9 8.47 -11.90 0.08
CA LEU A 9 7.22 -11.64 0.77
C LEU A 9 7.51 -11.41 2.27
N PRO A 10 7.21 -10.23 2.84
CA PRO A 10 7.42 -9.99 4.25
C PRO A 10 6.43 -10.80 5.08
N LYS A 11 6.84 -11.24 6.26
CA LYS A 11 5.91 -11.87 7.22
C LYS A 11 4.93 -10.82 7.72
N LEU A 12 3.69 -11.23 7.94
CA LEU A 12 2.72 -10.40 8.65
C LEU A 12 3.21 -10.12 10.08
N PRO A 13 2.98 -8.92 10.63
CA PRO A 13 3.33 -8.59 12.02
C PRO A 13 2.35 -9.18 13.06
N TYR A 14 1.38 -9.97 12.62
CA TYR A 14 0.34 -10.62 13.43
C TYR A 14 -0.10 -11.93 12.77
N ASP A 15 -0.79 -12.79 13.53
CA ASP A 15 -1.35 -14.05 13.01
C ASP A 15 -2.49 -13.80 12.03
N TYR A 16 -2.74 -14.73 11.12
CA TYR A 16 -3.78 -14.59 10.08
C TYR A 16 -5.20 -14.38 10.64
N ASN A 17 -5.51 -14.88 11.83
CA ASN A 17 -6.81 -14.70 12.48
C ASN A 17 -6.87 -13.48 13.43
N ALA A 18 -5.80 -12.71 13.53
CA ALA A 18 -5.70 -11.65 14.54
C ALA A 18 -6.55 -10.41 14.26
N LEU A 19 -6.98 -10.22 13.01
CA LEU A 19 -7.81 -9.08 12.59
C LEU A 19 -9.32 -9.37 12.60
N VAL A 20 -9.72 -10.59 13.01
CA VAL A 20 -11.14 -10.96 13.18
C VAL A 20 -11.75 -10.08 14.28
N PRO A 21 -13.00 -9.58 14.11
CA PRO A 21 -13.97 -9.89 13.05
C PRO A 21 -13.92 -8.96 11.82
N TYR A 22 -12.95 -8.07 11.73
CA TYR A 22 -12.89 -7.01 10.72
C TYR A 22 -12.31 -7.47 9.38
N ILE A 23 -11.36 -8.40 9.42
CA ILE A 23 -10.81 -9.10 8.24
C ILE A 23 -10.68 -10.57 8.63
N SER A 24 -11.29 -11.46 7.85
CA SER A 24 -11.25 -12.89 8.12
C SER A 24 -9.87 -13.49 7.85
N GLU A 25 -9.60 -14.63 8.48
CA GLU A 25 -8.39 -15.39 8.22
C GLU A 25 -8.28 -15.82 6.76
N GLU A 26 -9.40 -16.19 6.13
CA GLU A 26 -9.46 -16.58 4.72
C GLU A 26 -9.10 -15.41 3.81
N GLN A 27 -9.75 -14.24 4.02
CA GLN A 27 -9.45 -13.02 3.28
C GLN A 27 -7.98 -12.65 3.40
N LEU A 28 -7.43 -12.69 4.61
CA LEU A 28 -6.05 -12.30 4.87
C LEU A 28 -5.04 -13.26 4.22
N LYS A 29 -5.27 -14.58 4.27
CA LYS A 29 -4.43 -15.59 3.61
C LYS A 29 -4.44 -15.44 2.09
N LEU A 30 -5.61 -15.26 1.49
CA LEU A 30 -5.71 -15.05 0.04
C LEU A 30 -4.99 -13.76 -0.38
N HIS A 31 -5.19 -12.68 0.36
CA HIS A 31 -4.64 -11.38 0.04
C HIS A 31 -3.11 -11.36 0.20
N HIS A 32 -2.57 -11.92 1.28
CA HIS A 32 -1.14 -11.96 1.53
C HIS A 32 -0.43 -13.05 0.70
N ASP A 33 -0.87 -14.31 0.79
CA ASP A 33 -0.12 -15.44 0.22
C ASP A 33 -0.31 -15.61 -1.29
N LYS A 34 -1.37 -15.01 -1.87
CA LYS A 34 -1.65 -15.08 -3.30
C LYS A 34 -1.42 -13.74 -4.00
N HIS A 35 -2.16 -12.69 -3.61
CA HIS A 35 -2.06 -11.41 -4.30
C HIS A 35 -0.72 -10.71 -4.05
N HIS A 36 -0.32 -10.50 -2.80
CA HIS A 36 0.98 -9.88 -2.51
C HIS A 36 2.15 -10.73 -3.04
N GLN A 37 2.11 -12.05 -2.85
CA GLN A 37 3.15 -12.94 -3.39
C GLN A 37 3.24 -12.85 -4.92
N ALA A 38 2.13 -12.67 -5.63
CA ALA A 38 2.13 -12.51 -7.08
C ALA A 38 2.89 -11.24 -7.51
N TYR A 39 2.74 -10.12 -6.79
CA TYR A 39 3.50 -8.90 -7.06
C TYR A 39 5.00 -9.07 -6.80
N VAL A 40 5.36 -9.75 -5.72
CA VAL A 40 6.76 -10.10 -5.43
C VAL A 40 7.35 -10.94 -6.57
N ASN A 41 6.65 -11.98 -6.99
CA ASN A 41 7.08 -12.84 -8.08
C ASN A 41 7.19 -12.08 -9.41
N GLY A 42 6.20 -11.21 -9.71
CA GLY A 42 6.20 -10.37 -10.89
C GLY A 42 7.39 -9.41 -10.94
N ALA A 43 7.66 -8.70 -9.83
CA ALA A 43 8.81 -7.82 -9.72
C ALA A 43 10.14 -8.57 -9.93
N ASN A 44 10.32 -9.71 -9.28
CA ASN A 44 11.55 -10.53 -9.40
C ASN A 44 11.75 -11.06 -10.82
N LYS A 45 10.68 -11.54 -11.45
CA LYS A 45 10.73 -12.00 -12.86
C LYS A 45 11.21 -10.88 -13.79
N LEU A 46 10.68 -9.66 -13.60
CA LEU A 46 11.04 -8.51 -14.44
C LEU A 46 12.49 -8.07 -14.19
N LEU A 47 12.97 -8.08 -12.94
CA LEU A 47 14.38 -7.80 -12.62
C LEU A 47 15.31 -8.82 -13.29
N THR A 48 14.96 -10.10 -13.25
CA THR A 48 15.72 -11.15 -13.98
C THR A 48 15.72 -10.89 -15.48
N SER A 49 14.58 -10.47 -16.05
CA SER A 49 14.49 -10.14 -17.48
C SER A 49 15.39 -8.97 -17.87
N ILE A 50 15.55 -7.96 -16.99
CA ILE A 50 16.51 -6.86 -17.20
C ILE A 50 17.94 -7.40 -17.21
N ASP A 51 18.30 -8.22 -16.23
CA ASP A 51 19.63 -8.79 -16.15
C ASP A 51 19.97 -9.63 -17.40
N GLU A 52 18.99 -10.37 -17.94
CA GLU A 52 19.14 -11.11 -19.19
C GLU A 52 19.31 -10.17 -20.41
N ALA A 53 18.50 -9.11 -20.50
CA ALA A 53 18.58 -8.14 -21.60
C ALA A 53 19.95 -7.43 -21.64
N MET A 54 20.59 -7.24 -20.49
CA MET A 54 21.87 -6.54 -20.36
C MET A 54 23.09 -7.45 -20.60
N LYS A 55 22.92 -8.75 -20.89
CA LYS A 55 24.04 -9.69 -21.06
C LYS A 55 24.87 -9.42 -22.31
N THR A 56 24.23 -9.00 -23.39
CA THR A 56 24.93 -8.71 -24.67
C THR A 56 24.30 -7.46 -25.33
N GLU A 57 25.09 -6.76 -26.14
CA GLU A 57 24.61 -5.61 -26.91
C GLU A 57 23.47 -6.02 -27.86
N ALA A 58 23.55 -7.17 -28.49
CA ALA A 58 22.50 -7.67 -29.38
C ALA A 58 21.16 -7.93 -28.67
N THR A 59 21.18 -8.45 -27.45
CA THR A 59 19.94 -8.60 -26.66
C THR A 59 19.38 -7.25 -26.23
N LEU A 60 20.22 -6.31 -25.86
CA LEU A 60 19.80 -4.96 -25.52
C LEU A 60 19.17 -4.25 -26.72
N ASP A 61 19.81 -4.29 -27.88
CA ASP A 61 19.30 -3.71 -29.12
C ASP A 61 17.95 -4.29 -29.53
N TYR A 62 17.78 -5.60 -29.37
CA TYR A 62 16.50 -6.26 -29.60
C TYR A 62 15.39 -5.68 -28.69
N TRP A 63 15.65 -5.55 -27.39
CA TRP A 63 14.68 -5.00 -26.43
C TRP A 63 14.32 -3.56 -26.74
N VAL A 64 15.30 -2.73 -27.12
CA VAL A 64 15.10 -1.33 -27.48
C VAL A 64 14.28 -1.22 -28.78
N SER A 65 14.68 -1.95 -29.83
CA SER A 65 14.07 -1.87 -31.16
C SER A 65 12.61 -2.33 -31.17
N PHE A 66 12.25 -3.32 -30.36
CA PHE A 66 10.88 -3.82 -30.26
C PHE A 66 10.01 -3.14 -29.18
N GLY A 67 10.54 -2.09 -28.53
CA GLY A 67 9.78 -1.30 -27.54
C GLY A 67 9.47 -2.03 -26.22
N TYR A 68 10.14 -3.12 -25.91
CA TYR A 68 9.94 -3.88 -24.68
C TYR A 68 10.29 -3.06 -23.43
N VAL A 69 11.19 -2.08 -23.53
CA VAL A 69 11.59 -1.21 -22.42
C VAL A 69 10.40 -0.48 -21.82
N LYS A 70 9.47 0.02 -22.67
CA LYS A 70 8.24 0.72 -22.19
C LYS A 70 7.33 -0.22 -21.41
N ALA A 71 7.10 -1.42 -21.93
CA ALA A 71 6.26 -2.43 -21.26
C ALA A 71 6.88 -2.84 -19.93
N LEU A 72 8.19 -3.13 -19.94
CA LEU A 72 8.95 -3.48 -18.75
C LEU A 72 8.85 -2.40 -17.66
N ALA A 73 9.06 -1.14 -18.00
CA ALA A 73 8.99 -0.03 -17.04
C ALA A 73 7.59 0.08 -16.40
N LYS A 74 6.52 -0.10 -17.18
CA LYS A 74 5.15 -0.10 -16.65
C LYS A 74 4.89 -1.26 -15.71
N GLU A 75 5.30 -2.47 -16.10
CA GLU A 75 5.11 -3.68 -15.30
C GLU A 75 5.96 -3.66 -14.03
N LEU A 76 7.18 -3.12 -14.08
CA LEU A 76 8.00 -2.91 -12.88
C LEU A 76 7.32 -1.96 -11.90
N ALA A 77 6.87 -0.80 -12.36
CA ALA A 77 6.18 0.16 -11.52
C ALA A 77 4.92 -0.44 -10.88
N PHE A 78 4.16 -1.26 -11.63
CA PHE A 78 2.98 -1.94 -11.14
C PHE A 78 3.32 -2.97 -10.06
N ASN A 79 4.25 -3.88 -10.31
CA ASN A 79 4.56 -4.97 -9.39
C ASN A 79 5.34 -4.49 -8.15
N ILE A 80 6.30 -3.58 -8.32
CA ILE A 80 7.02 -2.99 -7.17
C ILE A 80 6.08 -2.12 -6.36
N GLY A 81 5.23 -1.30 -6.99
CA GLY A 81 4.20 -0.52 -6.33
C GLY A 81 3.24 -1.41 -5.52
N GLY A 82 2.77 -2.52 -6.12
CA GLY A 82 1.95 -3.52 -5.44
C GLY A 82 2.64 -4.09 -4.21
N HIS A 83 3.90 -4.53 -4.34
CA HIS A 83 4.67 -5.05 -3.21
C HIS A 83 4.81 -4.00 -2.08
N MET A 84 5.21 -2.77 -2.41
CA MET A 84 5.45 -1.73 -1.41
C MET A 84 4.16 -1.27 -0.70
N LEU A 85 3.08 -1.10 -1.46
CA LEU A 85 1.78 -0.72 -0.90
C LEU A 85 1.22 -1.79 0.03
N HIS A 86 1.29 -3.07 -0.37
CA HIS A 86 0.85 -4.17 0.49
C HIS A 86 1.70 -4.28 1.76
N THR A 87 3.03 -4.10 1.66
CA THR A 87 3.90 -4.07 2.85
C THR A 87 3.46 -2.96 3.82
N THR A 88 3.21 -1.75 3.30
CA THR A 88 2.72 -0.62 4.10
C THR A 88 1.35 -0.92 4.72
N PHE A 89 0.46 -1.57 3.97
CA PHE A 89 -0.88 -1.94 4.44
C PHE A 89 -0.82 -2.94 5.60
N TRP A 90 -0.02 -4.02 5.47
CA TRP A 90 0.12 -5.01 6.55
C TRP A 90 0.67 -4.40 7.83
N GLU A 91 1.75 -3.63 7.73
CA GLU A 91 2.35 -2.96 8.88
C GLU A 91 1.46 -1.84 9.47
N GLY A 92 0.59 -1.26 8.65
CA GLY A 92 -0.39 -0.23 9.01
C GLY A 92 -1.60 -0.76 9.77
N MET A 93 -1.69 -2.08 9.99
CA MET A 93 -2.77 -2.71 10.76
C MET A 93 -2.23 -3.43 11.99
N ALA A 94 -3.07 -3.56 13.01
CA ALA A 94 -2.84 -4.34 14.21
C ALA A 94 -4.17 -4.88 14.77
N PRO A 95 -4.15 -5.93 15.60
CA PRO A 95 -5.36 -6.47 16.20
C PRO A 95 -6.11 -5.43 17.04
N ALA A 96 -7.41 -5.35 16.89
CA ALA A 96 -8.27 -4.43 17.62
C ALA A 96 -8.05 -4.54 19.13
N GLY A 97 -7.86 -3.40 19.81
CA GLY A 97 -7.57 -3.35 21.25
C GLY A 97 -6.18 -3.83 21.66
N LYS A 98 -5.33 -4.23 20.69
CA LYS A 98 -3.92 -4.59 20.89
C LYS A 98 -3.01 -3.83 19.93
N GLY A 99 -3.14 -2.51 19.94
CA GLY A 99 -2.43 -1.60 19.04
C GLY A 99 -3.21 -1.20 17.79
N GLY A 100 -4.32 -1.88 17.49
CA GLY A 100 -5.21 -1.53 16.38
C GLY A 100 -6.46 -0.78 16.81
N GLY A 101 -6.89 0.16 15.97
CA GLY A 101 -8.11 0.94 16.14
C GLY A 101 -7.97 2.15 17.07
N GLY A 102 -9.11 2.73 17.40
CA GLY A 102 -9.16 3.92 18.23
C GLY A 102 -8.78 5.21 17.50
N ALA A 103 -8.66 6.30 18.27
CA ALA A 103 -8.19 7.58 17.77
C ALA A 103 -6.66 7.62 17.68
N PRO A 104 -6.08 8.39 16.75
CA PRO A 104 -4.64 8.61 16.70
C PRO A 104 -4.11 9.25 17.97
N SER A 105 -2.87 8.95 18.31
CA SER A 105 -2.14 9.56 19.44
C SER A 105 -0.75 10.00 18.99
N GLY A 106 -0.06 10.80 19.81
CA GLY A 106 1.27 11.29 19.50
C GLY A 106 1.31 12.27 18.32
N ALA A 107 2.46 12.38 17.67
CA ALA A 107 2.70 13.38 16.63
C ALA A 107 1.72 13.32 15.45
N ILE A 108 1.24 12.15 15.09
CA ILE A 108 0.25 12.03 14.00
C ILE A 108 -1.11 12.64 14.37
N ALA A 109 -1.49 12.58 15.65
CA ALA A 109 -2.72 13.21 16.11
C ALA A 109 -2.65 14.74 15.95
N ASP A 110 -1.50 15.34 16.32
CA ASP A 110 -1.29 16.78 16.18
C ASP A 110 -1.31 17.19 14.71
N VAL A 111 -0.64 16.42 13.85
CA VAL A 111 -0.59 16.66 12.39
C VAL A 111 -1.98 16.55 11.78
N ILE A 112 -2.76 15.53 12.13
CA ILE A 112 -4.15 15.34 11.65
C ILE A 112 -5.04 16.49 12.12
N ASN A 113 -5.00 16.84 13.42
CA ASN A 113 -5.83 17.91 13.95
C ASN A 113 -5.48 19.27 13.33
N LYS A 114 -4.20 19.55 13.14
CA LYS A 114 -3.74 20.79 12.49
C LYS A 114 -4.21 20.89 11.04
N GLU A 115 -4.16 19.80 10.28
CA GLU A 115 -4.46 19.82 8.85
C GLU A 115 -5.96 19.70 8.56
N PHE A 116 -6.64 18.80 9.26
CA PHE A 116 -8.04 18.44 8.97
C PHE A 116 -9.05 19.00 9.99
N GLY A 117 -8.56 19.67 11.04
CA GLY A 117 -9.38 20.25 12.11
C GLY A 117 -9.74 19.26 13.22
N SER A 118 -9.99 18.00 12.91
CA SER A 118 -10.20 16.91 13.87
C SER A 118 -9.96 15.54 13.27
N TYR A 119 -9.82 14.52 14.13
CA TYR A 119 -9.75 13.14 13.70
C TYR A 119 -11.01 12.70 12.95
N GLU A 120 -12.18 13.13 13.39
CA GLU A 120 -13.48 12.80 12.77
C GLU A 120 -13.57 13.37 11.35
N ALA A 121 -13.11 14.60 11.15
CA ALA A 121 -13.05 15.22 9.83
C ALA A 121 -12.07 14.48 8.91
N PHE A 122 -10.89 14.15 9.41
CA PHE A 122 -9.91 13.32 8.70
C PHE A 122 -10.50 11.95 8.33
N LYS A 123 -11.07 11.21 9.30
CA LYS A 123 -11.70 9.92 9.08
C LYS A 123 -12.77 9.99 7.99
N LYS A 124 -13.61 11.01 8.04
CA LYS A 124 -14.65 11.24 7.03
C LYS A 124 -14.07 11.48 5.64
N MET A 125 -13.05 12.34 5.53
CA MET A 125 -12.41 12.65 4.24
C MET A 125 -11.66 11.43 3.67
N PHE A 126 -10.90 10.72 4.49
CA PHE A 126 -10.18 9.53 4.08
C PHE A 126 -11.13 8.41 3.65
N SER A 127 -12.20 8.17 4.42
CA SER A 127 -13.23 7.19 4.07
C SER A 127 -13.93 7.54 2.75
N ALA A 128 -14.23 8.83 2.52
CA ALA A 128 -14.80 9.28 1.27
C ALA A 128 -13.84 9.04 0.09
N ALA A 129 -12.54 9.33 0.26
CA ALA A 129 -11.54 9.02 -0.75
C ALA A 129 -11.46 7.51 -1.03
N ALA A 130 -11.45 6.68 0.02
CA ALA A 130 -11.39 5.23 -0.12
C ALA A 130 -12.60 4.65 -0.85
N THR A 131 -13.81 5.09 -0.49
CA THR A 131 -15.06 4.58 -1.11
C THR A 131 -15.26 5.07 -2.53
N SER A 132 -14.80 6.28 -2.86
CA SER A 132 -14.93 6.88 -4.19
C SER A 132 -13.80 6.52 -5.17
N THR A 133 -12.81 5.73 -4.76
CA THR A 133 -11.76 5.27 -5.66
C THR A 133 -12.37 4.49 -6.82
N GLU A 134 -12.12 4.95 -8.05
CA GLU A 134 -12.66 4.31 -9.25
C GLU A 134 -11.93 2.98 -9.52
N GLY A 135 -12.71 1.91 -9.65
CA GLY A 135 -12.19 0.57 -9.91
C GLY A 135 -11.26 0.08 -8.80
N SER A 136 -10.07 -0.33 -9.18
CA SER A 136 -9.05 -0.91 -8.31
C SER A 136 -8.01 0.13 -7.91
N GLY A 137 -7.80 0.32 -6.62
CA GLY A 137 -6.83 1.31 -6.14
C GLY A 137 -6.71 1.34 -4.62
N TRP A 138 -6.17 2.45 -4.12
CA TRP A 138 -5.84 2.68 -2.72
C TRP A 138 -6.24 4.08 -2.31
N ALA A 139 -6.64 4.24 -1.05
CA ALA A 139 -6.59 5.52 -0.38
C ALA A 139 -5.34 5.57 0.51
N ALA A 140 -4.62 6.68 0.48
CA ALA A 140 -3.44 6.83 1.31
C ALA A 140 -3.35 8.21 1.96
N LEU A 141 -2.83 8.25 3.18
CA LEU A 141 -2.33 9.48 3.80
C LEU A 141 -0.85 9.57 3.48
N ALA A 142 -0.43 10.64 2.82
CA ALA A 142 0.94 10.82 2.39
C ALA A 142 1.46 12.22 2.75
N MET A 143 2.76 12.36 2.90
CA MET A 143 3.40 13.64 3.26
C MET A 143 4.73 13.80 2.52
N HIS A 144 5.01 15.04 2.13
CA HIS A 144 6.30 15.42 1.56
C HIS A 144 6.94 16.49 2.44
N PRO A 145 8.25 16.40 2.77
CA PRO A 145 8.92 17.33 3.67
C PRO A 145 8.86 18.79 3.21
N CYS A 146 9.00 19.04 1.90
CA CYS A 146 8.95 20.38 1.36
C CYS A 146 7.58 21.06 1.49
N ILE A 147 6.49 20.31 1.59
CA ILE A 147 5.15 20.85 1.76
C ILE A 147 4.82 20.98 3.25
N GLY A 148 5.38 20.09 4.09
CA GLY A 148 5.14 20.06 5.54
C GLY A 148 3.69 19.78 5.95
N ARG A 149 2.86 19.29 5.01
CA ARG A 149 1.44 19.00 5.19
C ARG A 149 1.11 17.59 4.72
N PRO A 150 0.33 16.82 5.49
CA PRO A 150 -0.21 15.55 5.00
C PRO A 150 -1.34 15.82 3.99
N ILE A 151 -1.43 14.95 3.00
CA ILE A 151 -2.50 14.96 2.02
C ILE A 151 -3.12 13.55 1.90
N ILE A 152 -4.42 13.51 1.60
CA ILE A 152 -5.09 12.28 1.23
C ILE A 152 -4.99 12.14 -0.28
N VAL A 153 -4.50 10.99 -0.75
CA VAL A 153 -4.34 10.68 -2.17
C VAL A 153 -5.07 9.39 -2.52
N GLN A 154 -5.55 9.30 -3.75
CA GLN A 154 -5.99 8.05 -4.35
C GLN A 154 -4.91 7.56 -5.30
N ILE A 155 -4.52 6.29 -5.18
CA ILE A 155 -3.56 5.63 -6.07
C ILE A 155 -4.36 4.60 -6.86
N GLU A 156 -4.51 4.83 -8.16
CA GLU A 156 -5.17 3.88 -9.04
C GLU A 156 -4.23 2.71 -9.34
N LYS A 157 -4.77 1.51 -9.38
CA LYS A 157 -3.97 0.29 -9.46
C LYS A 157 -2.93 0.27 -8.34
N HIS A 158 -1.63 0.30 -8.68
CA HIS A 158 -0.53 0.36 -7.73
C HIS A 158 0.49 1.46 -8.08
N ASN A 159 0.32 2.14 -9.20
CA ASN A 159 1.36 2.99 -9.79
C ASN A 159 0.83 4.21 -10.54
N VAL A 160 -0.46 4.42 -10.60
CA VAL A 160 -1.07 5.61 -11.24
C VAL A 160 -1.43 6.61 -10.16
N ASN A 161 -1.22 7.90 -10.42
CA ASN A 161 -1.41 9.00 -9.46
C ASN A 161 -0.49 8.95 -8.23
N VAL A 162 0.61 8.21 -8.31
CA VAL A 162 1.65 8.25 -7.27
C VAL A 162 2.41 9.55 -7.39
N ILE A 163 2.46 10.32 -6.31
CA ILE A 163 3.20 11.59 -6.27
C ILE A 163 4.66 11.28 -5.89
N PRO A 164 5.64 11.66 -6.74
CA PRO A 164 7.05 11.38 -6.45
C PRO A 164 7.50 11.96 -5.10
N ASN A 165 8.33 11.21 -4.38
CA ASN A 165 8.92 11.57 -3.09
C ASN A 165 7.93 11.78 -1.93
N PHE A 166 6.64 11.49 -2.10
CA PHE A 166 5.71 11.47 -0.98
C PHE A 166 5.91 10.19 -0.16
N GLN A 167 6.15 10.36 1.14
CA GLN A 167 6.16 9.26 2.09
C GLN A 167 4.72 8.88 2.40
N ILE A 168 4.35 7.63 2.14
CA ILE A 168 3.04 7.09 2.53
C ILE A 168 3.09 6.79 4.03
N LEU A 169 2.21 7.44 4.78
CA LEU A 169 2.08 7.27 6.23
C LEU A 169 1.13 6.12 6.57
N MET A 170 0.02 6.04 5.82
CA MET A 170 -1.03 5.03 5.97
C MET A 170 -1.61 4.73 4.59
N ALA A 171 -1.92 3.48 4.29
CA ALA A 171 -2.57 3.05 3.06
C ALA A 171 -3.72 2.09 3.37
N LEU A 172 -4.81 2.18 2.60
CA LEU A 172 -5.94 1.27 2.60
C LEU A 172 -6.13 0.73 1.19
N ASP A 173 -6.03 -0.57 1.05
CA ASP A 173 -6.33 -1.27 -0.19
C ASP A 173 -7.84 -1.33 -0.42
N VAL A 174 -8.32 -0.80 -1.54
CA VAL A 174 -9.73 -0.88 -1.94
C VAL A 174 -9.91 -1.60 -3.27
N TRP A 175 -8.94 -2.39 -3.68
CA TRP A 175 -9.12 -3.43 -4.67
C TRP A 175 -10.17 -4.43 -4.17
N GLU A 176 -10.99 -5.00 -5.03
CA GLU A 176 -11.98 -6.00 -4.62
C GLU A 176 -11.34 -7.22 -3.95
N HIS A 177 -10.14 -7.61 -4.37
CA HIS A 177 -9.41 -8.71 -3.74
C HIS A 177 -9.07 -8.47 -2.25
N ALA A 178 -9.09 -7.22 -1.79
CA ALA A 178 -8.81 -6.87 -0.40
C ALA A 178 -10.00 -7.13 0.54
N TYR A 179 -11.23 -7.20 0.01
CA TYR A 179 -12.43 -7.23 0.85
C TYR A 179 -13.57 -8.12 0.36
N TYR A 180 -13.53 -8.61 -0.88
CA TYR A 180 -14.71 -9.24 -1.49
C TYR A 180 -15.14 -10.55 -0.83
N VAL A 181 -14.21 -11.29 -0.23
CA VAL A 181 -14.53 -12.53 0.53
C VAL A 181 -15.44 -12.21 1.70
N ASP A 182 -15.15 -11.16 2.46
CA ASP A 182 -15.86 -10.81 3.69
C ASP A 182 -17.05 -9.87 3.45
N TYR A 183 -16.89 -8.90 2.55
CA TYR A 183 -17.81 -7.77 2.39
C TYR A 183 -18.53 -7.75 1.04
N LYS A 184 -18.21 -8.66 0.12
CA LYS A 184 -18.79 -8.71 -1.23
C LYS A 184 -18.58 -7.35 -1.93
N ASN A 185 -19.66 -6.79 -2.47
CA ASN A 185 -19.64 -5.49 -3.15
C ASN A 185 -19.70 -4.28 -2.20
N ASP A 186 -19.75 -4.49 -0.88
CA ASP A 186 -19.90 -3.42 0.12
C ASP A 186 -18.53 -2.87 0.56
N ARG A 187 -17.88 -2.13 -0.34
CA ARG A 187 -16.63 -1.42 -0.05
C ARG A 187 -16.75 -0.47 1.14
N ALA A 188 -17.90 0.22 1.27
CA ALA A 188 -18.11 1.19 2.33
C ALA A 188 -18.04 0.52 3.72
N LYS A 189 -18.64 -0.66 3.86
CA LYS A 189 -18.59 -1.43 5.09
C LYS A 189 -17.18 -1.93 5.40
N PHE A 190 -16.41 -2.33 4.41
CA PHE A 190 -14.99 -2.67 4.60
C PHE A 190 -14.17 -1.47 5.06
N VAL A 191 -14.35 -0.30 4.43
CA VAL A 191 -13.68 0.95 4.85
C VAL A 191 -14.01 1.31 6.30
N GLU A 192 -15.27 1.14 6.72
CA GLU A 192 -15.65 1.35 8.13
C GLU A 192 -14.99 0.33 9.07
N ALA A 193 -14.90 -0.94 8.67
CA ALA A 193 -14.24 -1.98 9.45
C ALA A 193 -12.74 -1.72 9.62
N PHE A 194 -12.05 -1.19 8.61
CA PHE A 194 -10.63 -0.87 8.64
C PHE A 194 -10.23 0.02 9.80
N TRP A 195 -11.06 0.98 10.19
CA TRP A 195 -10.76 1.90 11.29
C TRP A 195 -10.59 1.21 12.66
N ASN A 196 -11.06 -0.03 12.80
CA ASN A 196 -10.88 -0.81 14.02
C ASN A 196 -9.52 -1.51 14.10
N VAL A 197 -8.75 -1.52 13.02
CA VAL A 197 -7.46 -2.22 12.95
C VAL A 197 -6.31 -1.30 12.56
N VAL A 198 -6.50 0.00 12.40
CA VAL A 198 -5.42 0.94 12.07
C VAL A 198 -4.37 0.95 13.16
N ASN A 199 -3.12 0.75 12.78
CA ASN A 199 -1.94 0.80 13.67
C ASN A 199 -1.37 2.22 13.71
N TRP A 200 -1.85 3.05 14.63
CA TRP A 200 -1.39 4.43 14.76
C TRP A 200 0.08 4.57 15.16
N ASP A 201 0.65 3.60 15.88
CA ASP A 201 2.08 3.59 16.22
C ASP A 201 2.92 3.45 14.96
N LYS A 202 2.49 2.59 14.02
CA LYS A 202 3.16 2.48 12.73
C LYS A 202 3.03 3.75 11.90
N VAL A 203 1.88 4.39 11.92
CA VAL A 203 1.66 5.68 11.23
C VAL A 203 2.58 6.76 11.82
N ASN A 204 2.71 6.85 13.15
CA ASN A 204 3.69 7.72 13.82
C ASN A 204 5.13 7.43 13.40
N LYS A 205 5.50 6.14 13.34
CA LYS A 205 6.83 5.72 12.88
C LYS A 205 7.09 6.16 11.44
N ASN A 206 6.10 6.00 10.55
CA ASN A 206 6.22 6.44 9.17
C ASN A 206 6.36 7.98 9.07
N LEU A 207 5.62 8.73 9.90
CA LEU A 207 5.74 10.18 9.99
C LEU A 207 7.16 10.62 10.38
N SER A 208 7.81 9.90 11.31
CA SER A 208 9.18 10.22 11.75
C SER A 208 10.24 10.03 10.65
N LEU A 209 9.91 9.34 9.56
CA LEU A 209 10.78 9.14 8.39
C LEU A 209 10.68 10.27 7.37
N VAL A 210 9.70 11.15 7.49
CA VAL A 210 9.55 12.33 6.62
C VAL A 210 10.64 13.34 7.01
N LYS A 211 11.64 13.50 6.15
CA LYS A 211 12.82 14.35 6.40
C LYS A 211 12.84 15.56 5.47
#